data_2d7597d3893900b430f2f817c53d036a
#
_entry.id   2d7597d3893900b430f2f817c53d036a
#
_cell.length_a   1.000
_cell.length_b   1.000
_cell.length_c   1.000
_cell.angle_alpha   90.00
_cell.angle_beta   90.00
_cell.angle_gamma   90.00
#
_symmetry.space_group_name_H-M   'P 1'
#
loop_
_entity.id
_entity.type
_entity.pdbx_description
1 polymer ?
#
loop_
_entity_poly.entity_id
_entity_poly.type
_entity_poly.pdbx_seq_one_letter_code
_entity_poly.pdbx_strand_id
1 'polypeptide(L)'
;KMFSVETGATERSKNVTHEGDIEGLLVEMQILAWEIVGLSPPPALKLKRAGETEKPTVAVLDFEGRGISMMEAQTLTDRFMTAMANTERVRLVDRATMGDVLSEQGYSSTECASDECAAEVGAMLGVQLMVNGSIGKIGNTYTIDAKMFSVATGAAESMKNLSYQGEVDGLITEMEILAWDILDLTIPQNLVKKRQMGTRAFLESQAFAAVKTKTGALLRSAAFPGLGQ
;
A
#
# COMPACT_ATOMS: atom_id res chain seq x y z
N LYS A 1 -29.30 21.61 12.33
CA LYS A 1 -29.96 22.83 12.79
C LYS A 1 -30.11 22.81 14.30
N MET A 2 -29.87 23.92 14.93
CA MET A 2 -30.04 24.12 16.36
C MET A 2 -31.15 25.16 16.58
N PHE A 3 -32.09 24.88 17.48
CA PHE A 3 -33.24 25.73 17.76
C PHE A 3 -33.22 26.20 19.21
N SER A 4 -33.63 27.39 19.49
CA SER A 4 -33.93 27.85 20.85
C SER A 4 -35.17 27.14 21.38
N VAL A 5 -35.09 26.59 22.59
CA VAL A 5 -36.21 25.91 23.25
C VAL A 5 -37.28 26.91 23.69
N GLU A 6 -36.89 28.15 23.98
CA GLU A 6 -37.83 29.19 24.46
C GLU A 6 -38.59 29.87 23.31
N THR A 7 -37.92 30.12 22.19
CA THR A 7 -38.49 30.91 21.08
C THR A 7 -38.84 30.07 19.85
N GLY A 8 -38.37 28.83 19.75
CA GLY A 8 -38.51 27.99 18.56
C GLY A 8 -37.73 28.51 17.32
N ALA A 9 -36.97 29.59 17.49
CA ALA A 9 -36.22 30.18 16.40
C ALA A 9 -34.95 29.35 16.08
N THR A 10 -34.57 29.29 14.79
CA THR A 10 -33.36 28.67 14.37
C THR A 10 -32.17 29.57 14.73
N GLU A 11 -31.36 29.16 15.71
CA GLU A 11 -30.18 29.91 16.13
C GLU A 11 -29.00 29.69 15.19
N ARG A 12 -28.82 28.47 14.75
CA ARG A 12 -27.72 28.08 13.81
C ARG A 12 -28.17 27.01 12.85
N SER A 13 -27.81 27.14 11.60
CA SER A 13 -27.93 26.08 10.62
C SER A 13 -26.68 26.05 9.72
N LYS A 14 -26.16 24.87 9.47
CA LYS A 14 -25.09 24.64 8.50
C LYS A 14 -25.50 23.51 7.58
N ASN A 15 -25.14 23.64 6.32
CA ASN A 15 -25.28 22.61 5.32
C ASN A 15 -23.87 22.14 4.92
N VAL A 16 -23.71 20.85 4.78
CA VAL A 16 -22.49 20.21 4.31
C VAL A 16 -22.87 19.32 3.14
N THR A 17 -22.14 19.44 2.06
CA THR A 17 -22.20 18.54 0.92
C THR A 17 -20.93 17.69 0.94
N HIS A 18 -21.09 16.39 0.85
CA HIS A 18 -19.98 15.46 0.82
C HIS A 18 -20.02 14.67 -0.49
N GLU A 19 -18.88 14.63 -1.20
CA GLU A 19 -18.64 13.77 -2.35
C GLU A 19 -17.52 12.80 -1.95
N GLY A 20 -17.86 11.52 -1.76
CA GLY A 20 -16.89 10.51 -1.35
C GLY A 20 -17.54 9.32 -0.65
N ASP A 21 -16.74 8.61 0.13
CA ASP A 21 -17.16 7.42 0.85
C ASP A 21 -17.97 7.75 2.15
N ILE A 22 -18.56 6.71 2.73
CA ILE A 22 -19.36 6.81 3.96
C ILE A 22 -18.49 7.22 5.15
N GLU A 23 -17.21 6.84 5.19
CA GLU A 23 -16.31 7.20 6.28
C GLU A 23 -16.02 8.70 6.30
N GLY A 24 -15.78 9.30 5.13
CA GLY A 24 -15.64 10.74 5.00
C GLY A 24 -16.89 11.50 5.44
N LEU A 25 -18.08 10.99 5.08
CA LEU A 25 -19.34 11.58 5.53
C LEU A 25 -19.50 11.57 7.06
N LEU A 26 -19.08 10.49 7.73
CA LEU A 26 -19.09 10.40 9.20
C LEU A 26 -18.17 11.44 9.84
N VAL A 27 -17.00 11.69 9.28
CA VAL A 27 -16.07 12.73 9.74
C VAL A 27 -16.68 14.12 9.58
N GLU A 28 -17.31 14.41 8.43
CA GLU A 28 -18.00 15.67 8.18
C GLU A 28 -19.15 15.90 9.16
N MET A 29 -19.94 14.87 9.48
CA MET A 29 -21.00 14.96 10.48
C MET A 29 -20.46 15.26 11.88
N GLN A 30 -19.34 14.65 12.27
CA GLN A 30 -18.71 14.93 13.57
C GLN A 30 -18.21 16.38 13.64
N ILE A 31 -17.55 16.87 12.60
CA ILE A 31 -17.08 18.26 12.53
C ILE A 31 -18.25 19.24 12.59
N LEU A 32 -19.32 18.95 11.83
CA LEU A 32 -20.52 19.76 11.82
C LEU A 32 -21.15 19.88 13.22
N ALA A 33 -21.14 18.80 14.02
CA ALA A 33 -21.63 18.83 15.39
C ALA A 33 -20.86 19.84 16.27
N TRP A 34 -19.52 19.85 16.18
CA TRP A 34 -18.68 20.82 16.89
C TRP A 34 -18.95 22.26 16.44
N GLU A 35 -19.06 22.48 15.14
CA GLU A 35 -19.27 23.80 14.56
C GLU A 35 -20.66 24.39 14.88
N ILE A 36 -21.71 23.56 14.93
CA ILE A 36 -23.05 23.99 15.30
C ILE A 36 -23.08 24.50 16.74
N VAL A 37 -22.37 23.84 17.65
CA VAL A 37 -22.26 24.28 19.05
C VAL A 37 -21.35 25.52 19.21
N GLY A 38 -20.64 25.92 18.14
CA GLY A 38 -19.73 27.07 18.15
C GLY A 38 -18.35 26.76 18.71
N LEU A 39 -18.00 25.47 18.79
CA LEU A 39 -16.69 25.00 19.22
C LEU A 39 -15.83 24.64 18.02
N SER A 40 -14.50 24.76 18.18
CA SER A 40 -13.56 24.30 17.18
C SER A 40 -13.41 22.79 17.26
N PRO A 41 -13.54 22.06 16.13
CA PRO A 41 -13.29 20.62 16.13
C PRO A 41 -11.85 20.29 16.54
N PRO A 42 -11.62 19.15 17.22
CA PRO A 42 -10.30 18.68 17.60
C PRO A 42 -9.37 18.56 16.38
N PRO A 43 -8.04 18.79 16.56
CA PRO A 43 -7.08 18.69 15.47
C PRO A 43 -7.14 17.35 14.71
N ALA A 44 -7.36 16.25 15.42
CA ALA A 44 -7.50 14.92 14.84
C ALA A 44 -8.69 14.79 13.87
N LEU A 45 -9.82 15.48 14.15
CA LEU A 45 -10.97 15.52 13.23
C LEU A 45 -10.71 16.42 12.03
N LYS A 46 -9.96 17.51 12.21
CA LYS A 46 -9.53 18.37 11.09
C LYS A 46 -8.60 17.64 10.15
N LEU A 47 -7.68 16.83 10.67
CA LEU A 47 -6.80 15.95 9.88
C LEU A 47 -7.61 14.88 9.13
N LYS A 48 -8.65 14.31 9.74
CA LYS A 48 -9.56 13.38 9.06
C LYS A 48 -10.43 14.04 8.00
N ARG A 49 -10.84 15.31 8.20
CA ARG A 49 -11.59 16.11 7.21
C ARG A 49 -10.73 16.49 6.02
N ALA A 50 -9.48 16.81 6.25
CA ALA A 50 -8.50 17.00 5.19
C ALA A 50 -8.42 15.79 4.25
N GLY A 51 -9.16 14.76 4.52
CA GLY A 51 -9.80 13.64 3.82
C GLY A 51 -9.18 13.10 2.55
N GLU A 52 -8.33 13.84 1.97
CA GLU A 52 -7.06 13.45 1.45
C GLU A 52 -6.15 13.26 2.69
N THR A 53 -6.21 12.11 3.29
CA THR A 53 -5.04 11.60 3.99
C THR A 53 -3.93 11.71 2.96
N GLU A 54 -3.11 12.76 3.07
CA GLU A 54 -1.87 12.83 2.30
C GLU A 54 -1.24 11.47 2.49
N LYS A 55 -1.20 10.70 1.38
CA LYS A 55 -0.70 9.32 1.43
C LYS A 55 0.61 9.36 2.20
N PRO A 56 0.76 8.60 3.28
CA PRO A 56 1.98 8.66 4.07
C PRO A 56 3.19 8.39 3.17
N THR A 57 4.23 9.17 3.36
CA THR A 57 5.49 8.95 2.66
C THR A 57 6.23 7.79 3.30
N VAL A 58 6.62 6.83 2.47
CA VAL A 58 7.28 5.59 2.90
C VAL A 58 8.58 5.42 2.13
N ALA A 59 9.64 5.07 2.82
CA ALA A 59 10.86 4.56 2.20
C ALA A 59 11.03 3.08 2.57
N VAL A 60 11.55 2.30 1.63
CA VAL A 60 11.79 0.86 1.81
C VAL A 60 13.28 0.61 1.65
N LEU A 61 13.93 0.11 2.69
CA LEU A 61 15.31 -0.35 2.63
C LEU A 61 15.38 -1.70 1.90
N ASP A 62 16.54 -1.99 1.34
CA ASP A 62 16.79 -3.31 0.76
C ASP A 62 16.65 -4.39 1.84
N PHE A 63 15.90 -5.42 1.53
CA PHE A 63 15.75 -6.56 2.44
C PHE A 63 17.07 -7.32 2.53
N GLU A 64 17.46 -7.63 3.76
CA GLU A 64 18.66 -8.42 4.01
C GLU A 64 18.51 -9.84 3.48
N GLY A 65 19.38 -10.25 2.55
CA GLY A 65 19.42 -11.63 2.03
C GLY A 65 20.20 -12.56 2.97
N ARG A 66 19.54 -13.60 3.50
CA ARG A 66 20.14 -14.62 4.34
C ARG A 66 20.06 -15.99 3.65
N GLY A 67 21.12 -16.42 3.00
CA GLY A 67 21.14 -17.66 2.19
C GLY A 67 20.57 -17.52 0.78
N ILE A 68 20.36 -16.29 0.33
CA ILE A 68 20.11 -15.87 -1.05
C ILE A 68 21.14 -14.82 -1.46
N SER A 69 21.32 -14.60 -2.76
CA SER A 69 22.21 -13.55 -3.23
C SER A 69 21.63 -12.15 -2.98
N MET A 70 22.51 -11.15 -2.87
CA MET A 70 22.11 -9.75 -2.77
C MET A 70 21.22 -9.32 -3.94
N MET A 71 21.53 -9.77 -5.16
CA MET A 71 20.75 -9.45 -6.36
C MET A 71 19.32 -10.03 -6.29
N GLU A 72 19.18 -11.24 -5.75
CA GLU A 72 17.84 -11.83 -5.52
C GLU A 72 17.06 -11.04 -4.48
N ALA A 73 17.70 -10.68 -3.36
CA ALA A 73 17.07 -9.87 -2.32
C ALA A 73 16.62 -8.51 -2.86
N GLN A 74 17.46 -7.81 -3.61
CA GLN A 74 17.11 -6.53 -4.26
C GLN A 74 15.96 -6.68 -5.25
N THR A 75 15.99 -7.72 -6.11
CA THR A 75 14.92 -7.98 -7.07
C THR A 75 13.58 -8.21 -6.36
N LEU A 76 13.59 -8.94 -5.25
CA LEU A 76 12.39 -9.17 -4.44
C LEU A 76 11.92 -7.89 -3.74
N THR A 77 12.84 -7.08 -3.23
CA THR A 77 12.52 -5.77 -2.67
C THR A 77 11.88 -4.85 -3.72
N ASP A 78 12.37 -4.84 -4.96
CA ASP A 78 11.79 -4.06 -6.04
C ASP A 78 10.35 -4.50 -6.37
N ARG A 79 10.08 -5.81 -6.31
CA ARG A 79 8.72 -6.34 -6.47
C ARG A 79 7.79 -5.91 -5.35
N PHE A 80 8.28 -5.95 -4.12
CA PHE A 80 7.56 -5.45 -2.96
C PHE A 80 7.23 -3.95 -3.11
N MET A 81 8.22 -3.12 -3.44
CA MET A 81 8.04 -1.68 -3.65
C MET A 81 7.02 -1.40 -4.76
N THR A 82 7.13 -2.09 -5.89
CA THR A 82 6.17 -1.95 -7.01
C THR A 82 4.75 -2.32 -6.59
N ALA A 83 4.58 -3.42 -5.85
CA ALA A 83 3.29 -3.84 -5.34
C ALA A 83 2.72 -2.84 -4.33
N MET A 84 3.58 -2.28 -3.47
CA MET A 84 3.22 -1.27 -2.48
C MET A 84 2.75 0.03 -3.15
N ALA A 85 3.45 0.49 -4.20
CA ALA A 85 3.03 1.63 -5.01
C ALA A 85 1.66 1.40 -5.66
N ASN A 86 1.42 0.19 -6.17
CA ASN A 86 0.16 -0.19 -6.80
C ASN A 86 -1.04 -0.26 -5.83
N THR A 87 -0.81 -0.23 -4.51
CA THR A 87 -1.91 -0.10 -3.53
C THR A 87 -2.54 1.28 -3.56
N GLU A 88 -1.82 2.29 -4.07
CA GLU A 88 -2.21 3.70 -4.08
C GLU A 88 -2.48 4.29 -2.68
N ARG A 89 -2.09 3.60 -1.61
CA ARG A 89 -2.31 4.02 -0.22
C ARG A 89 -1.13 4.77 0.37
N VAL A 90 0.04 4.68 -0.24
CA VAL A 90 1.28 5.31 0.21
C VAL A 90 1.96 6.06 -0.93
N ARG A 91 2.84 7.00 -0.59
CA ARG A 91 3.76 7.65 -1.52
C ARG A 91 5.15 7.10 -1.24
N LEU A 92 5.68 6.30 -2.15
CA LEU A 92 7.02 5.75 -2.01
C LEU A 92 8.09 6.76 -2.42
N VAL A 93 9.18 6.79 -1.66
CA VAL A 93 10.42 7.45 -2.07
C VAL A 93 11.11 6.55 -3.09
N ASP A 94 11.56 7.16 -4.18
CA ASP A 94 12.31 6.45 -5.22
C ASP A 94 13.68 5.97 -4.71
N ARG A 95 14.09 4.79 -5.15
CA ARG A 95 15.36 4.17 -4.75
C ARG A 95 16.57 5.02 -5.13
N ALA A 96 16.57 5.67 -6.30
CA ALA A 96 17.66 6.53 -6.72
C ALA A 96 17.81 7.72 -5.78
N THR A 97 16.72 8.40 -5.46
CA THR A 97 16.69 9.50 -4.49
C THR A 97 17.21 9.05 -3.12
N MET A 98 16.80 7.85 -2.66
CA MET A 98 17.29 7.28 -1.40
C MET A 98 18.81 7.01 -1.47
N GLY A 99 19.28 6.43 -2.58
CA GLY A 99 20.70 6.16 -2.81
C GLY A 99 21.55 7.43 -2.81
N ASP A 100 21.09 8.50 -3.43
CA ASP A 100 21.77 9.79 -3.48
C ASP A 100 21.92 10.37 -2.05
N VAL A 101 20.84 10.43 -1.28
CA VAL A 101 20.84 10.92 0.10
C VAL A 101 21.76 10.09 1.00
N LEU A 102 21.71 8.76 0.90
CA LEU A 102 22.56 7.86 1.67
C LEU A 102 24.05 8.07 1.33
N SER A 103 24.38 8.17 0.03
CA SER A 103 25.75 8.34 -0.43
C SER A 103 26.36 9.69 0.02
N GLU A 104 25.57 10.76 0.04
CA GLU A 104 25.98 12.07 0.55
C GLU A 104 26.34 12.01 2.04
N GLN A 105 25.71 11.14 2.79
CA GLN A 105 25.94 10.95 4.23
C GLN A 105 26.97 9.86 4.54
N GLY A 106 27.52 9.20 3.51
CA GLY A 106 28.51 8.14 3.66
C GLY A 106 27.94 6.79 4.08
N TYR A 107 26.62 6.61 3.97
CA TYR A 107 25.95 5.33 4.21
C TYR A 107 25.77 4.55 2.88
N SER A 108 25.82 3.22 2.98
CA SER A 108 25.32 2.36 1.92
C SER A 108 23.95 1.77 2.30
N SER A 109 23.08 1.55 1.32
CA SER A 109 21.75 0.98 1.54
C SER A 109 21.77 -0.39 2.22
N THR A 110 22.89 -1.08 2.16
CA THR A 110 23.09 -2.44 2.72
C THR A 110 23.67 -2.43 4.14
N GLU A 111 24.19 -1.31 4.62
CA GLU A 111 24.81 -1.23 5.96
C GLU A 111 23.80 -0.87 7.05
N CYS A 112 22.60 -0.45 6.66
CA CYS A 112 21.56 0.01 7.56
C CYS A 112 20.62 -1.13 7.98
N ALA A 113 21.13 -2.14 8.69
CA ALA A 113 20.36 -3.29 9.13
C ALA A 113 19.61 -3.08 10.47
N SER A 114 20.00 -2.05 11.27
CA SER A 114 19.34 -1.77 12.55
C SER A 114 18.17 -0.80 12.40
N ASP A 115 17.20 -0.89 13.30
CA ASP A 115 16.04 0.01 13.33
C ASP A 115 16.44 1.48 13.56
N GLU A 116 17.48 1.71 14.37
CA GLU A 116 18.02 3.03 14.66
C GLU A 116 18.57 3.67 13.39
N CYS A 117 19.42 2.96 12.66
CA CYS A 117 19.96 3.44 11.39
C CYS A 117 18.83 3.70 10.36
N ALA A 118 17.87 2.80 10.26
CA ALA A 118 16.72 2.98 9.38
C ALA A 118 15.89 4.23 9.75
N ALA A 119 15.73 4.52 11.04
CA ALA A 119 15.03 5.72 11.49
C ALA A 119 15.82 7.02 11.16
N GLU A 120 17.16 7.02 11.29
CA GLU A 120 18.01 8.13 10.89
C GLU A 120 17.89 8.40 9.39
N VAL A 121 17.97 7.35 8.56
CA VAL A 121 17.77 7.45 7.11
C VAL A 121 16.38 7.99 6.78
N GLY A 122 15.35 7.49 7.44
CA GLY A 122 13.99 7.99 7.27
C GLY A 122 13.83 9.47 7.60
N ALA A 123 14.49 9.93 8.66
CA ALA A 123 14.51 11.36 9.04
C ALA A 123 15.23 12.23 7.99
N MET A 124 16.35 11.76 7.44
CA MET A 124 17.07 12.46 6.35
C MET A 124 16.22 12.55 5.07
N LEU A 125 15.49 11.48 4.74
CA LEU A 125 14.58 11.45 3.59
C LEU A 125 13.29 12.25 3.81
N GLY A 126 13.00 12.67 5.04
CA GLY A 126 11.76 13.35 5.40
C GLY A 126 10.52 12.49 5.24
N VAL A 127 10.65 11.16 5.38
CA VAL A 127 9.53 10.23 5.27
C VAL A 127 8.86 10.01 6.62
N GLN A 128 7.60 9.62 6.59
CA GLN A 128 6.81 9.32 7.80
C GLN A 128 7.01 7.89 8.28
N LEU A 129 7.15 6.96 7.34
CA LEU A 129 7.26 5.54 7.61
C LEU A 129 8.49 4.95 6.90
N MET A 130 9.12 3.99 7.56
CA MET A 130 10.18 3.17 6.98
C MET A 130 9.78 1.71 6.99
N VAL A 131 10.20 1.00 5.96
CA VAL A 131 10.09 -0.47 5.91
C VAL A 131 11.47 -1.07 5.79
N ASN A 132 11.78 -2.03 6.64
CA ASN A 132 12.93 -2.91 6.55
C ASN A 132 12.50 -4.37 6.65
N GLY A 133 13.40 -5.29 6.30
CA GLY A 133 13.08 -6.70 6.39
C GLY A 133 14.25 -7.60 6.04
N SER A 134 13.99 -8.90 6.11
CA SER A 134 14.96 -9.93 5.71
C SER A 134 14.28 -11.05 4.93
N ILE A 135 15.03 -11.66 4.03
CA ILE A 135 14.63 -12.83 3.25
C ILE A 135 15.63 -13.94 3.51
N GLY A 136 15.21 -14.93 4.28
CA GLY A 136 16.00 -16.11 4.62
C GLY A 136 15.70 -17.29 3.71
N LYS A 137 16.69 -18.17 3.49
CA LYS A 137 16.51 -19.45 2.83
C LYS A 137 17.15 -20.58 3.64
N ILE A 138 16.34 -21.56 4.00
CA ILE A 138 16.77 -22.75 4.70
C ILE A 138 16.27 -23.96 3.91
N GLY A 139 17.19 -24.65 3.23
CA GLY A 139 16.82 -25.74 2.32
C GLY A 139 15.92 -25.23 1.18
N ASN A 140 14.68 -25.72 1.10
CA ASN A 140 13.67 -25.32 0.11
C ASN A 140 12.60 -24.38 0.66
N THR A 141 12.83 -23.87 1.88
CA THR A 141 11.90 -22.94 2.55
C THR A 141 12.51 -21.56 2.59
N TYR A 142 11.73 -20.58 2.16
CA TYR A 142 12.03 -19.17 2.30
C TYR A 142 11.24 -18.60 3.48
N THR A 143 11.86 -17.72 4.25
CA THR A 143 11.23 -16.94 5.29
C THR A 143 11.38 -15.47 4.96
N ILE A 144 10.31 -14.71 5.08
CA ILE A 144 10.31 -13.27 4.87
C ILE A 144 9.79 -12.62 6.12
N ASP A 145 10.58 -11.73 6.66
CA ASP A 145 10.20 -10.86 7.78
C ASP A 145 10.22 -9.43 7.29
N ALA A 146 9.13 -8.69 7.49
CA ALA A 146 9.01 -7.29 7.15
C ALA A 146 8.45 -6.51 8.32
N LYS A 147 9.01 -5.33 8.55
CA LYS A 147 8.60 -4.41 9.60
C LYS A 147 8.42 -3.02 9.03
N MET A 148 7.26 -2.42 9.30
CA MET A 148 6.99 -1.00 9.03
C MET A 148 6.93 -0.26 10.35
N PHE A 149 7.59 0.88 10.43
CA PHE A 149 7.64 1.67 11.66
C PHE A 149 7.60 3.18 11.36
N SER A 150 7.15 3.94 12.35
CA SER A 150 7.12 5.39 12.31
C SER A 150 8.52 5.97 12.53
N VAL A 151 8.97 6.82 11.62
CA VAL A 151 10.26 7.53 11.75
C VAL A 151 10.27 8.47 12.96
N ALA A 152 9.15 9.14 13.22
CA ALA A 152 9.05 10.11 14.30
C ALA A 152 9.11 9.50 15.70
N THR A 153 8.61 8.27 15.87
CA THR A 153 8.49 7.62 17.19
C THR A 153 9.34 6.37 17.35
N GLY A 154 9.84 5.79 16.25
CA GLY A 154 10.47 4.48 16.23
C GLY A 154 9.51 3.31 16.50
N ALA A 155 8.21 3.59 16.70
CA ALA A 155 7.22 2.56 17.00
C ALA A 155 6.92 1.71 15.77
N ALA A 156 6.86 0.37 15.96
CA ALA A 156 6.42 -0.54 14.92
C ALA A 156 4.91 -0.35 14.68
N GLU A 157 4.54 0.01 13.45
CA GLU A 157 3.16 0.15 13.01
C GLU A 157 2.60 -1.18 12.50
N SER A 158 3.43 -1.97 11.82
CA SER A 158 3.06 -3.28 11.30
C SER A 158 4.28 -4.19 11.22
N MET A 159 4.10 -5.46 11.58
CA MET A 159 5.11 -6.50 11.44
C MET A 159 4.46 -7.73 10.83
N LYS A 160 5.02 -8.22 9.74
CA LYS A 160 4.52 -9.40 9.04
C LYS A 160 5.66 -10.39 8.82
N ASN A 161 5.34 -11.65 9.02
CA ASN A 161 6.22 -12.74 8.67
C ASN A 161 5.48 -13.75 7.82
N LEU A 162 6.19 -14.36 6.90
CA LEU A 162 5.65 -15.46 6.11
C LEU A 162 6.72 -16.49 5.81
N SER A 163 6.28 -17.71 5.62
CA SER A 163 7.13 -18.81 5.15
C SER A 163 6.57 -19.33 3.84
N TYR A 164 7.42 -19.49 2.87
CA TYR A 164 7.10 -20.00 1.55
C TYR A 164 7.96 -21.21 1.22
N GLN A 165 7.35 -22.27 0.73
CA GLN A 165 8.04 -23.47 0.28
C GLN A 165 7.78 -23.69 -1.21
N GLY A 166 8.82 -23.68 -2.01
CA GLY A 166 8.70 -23.82 -3.45
C GLY A 166 9.84 -23.14 -4.21
N GLU A 167 9.61 -22.90 -5.49
CA GLU A 167 10.57 -22.22 -6.37
C GLU A 167 10.51 -20.70 -6.23
N VAL A 168 11.59 -20.01 -6.59
CA VAL A 168 11.75 -18.54 -6.48
C VAL A 168 10.62 -17.77 -7.16
N ASP A 169 10.08 -18.31 -8.26
CA ASP A 169 8.97 -17.65 -8.98
C ASP A 169 7.72 -17.43 -8.11
N GLY A 170 7.44 -18.38 -7.20
CA GLY A 170 6.35 -18.24 -6.27
C GLY A 170 6.60 -17.16 -5.20
N LEU A 171 7.86 -16.97 -4.83
CA LEU A 171 8.26 -15.96 -3.85
C LEU A 171 7.93 -14.53 -4.32
N ILE A 172 7.98 -14.27 -5.63
CA ILE A 172 7.55 -12.99 -6.21
C ILE A 172 6.08 -12.70 -5.85
N THR A 173 5.21 -13.70 -5.91
CA THR A 173 3.80 -13.55 -5.53
C THR A 173 3.64 -13.29 -4.04
N GLU A 174 4.46 -13.93 -3.21
CA GLU A 174 4.44 -13.69 -1.76
C GLU A 174 4.87 -12.26 -1.42
N MET A 175 5.87 -11.70 -2.12
CA MET A 175 6.28 -10.30 -1.96
C MET A 175 5.17 -9.33 -2.38
N GLU A 176 4.45 -9.64 -3.47
CA GLU A 176 3.29 -8.83 -3.89
C GLU A 176 2.17 -8.86 -2.82
N ILE A 177 1.89 -10.02 -2.23
CA ILE A 177 0.90 -10.18 -1.17
C ILE A 177 1.33 -9.45 0.10
N LEU A 178 2.61 -9.57 0.49
CA LEU A 178 3.16 -8.92 1.67
C LEU A 178 3.02 -7.40 1.63
N ALA A 179 3.13 -6.79 0.44
CA ALA A 179 2.97 -5.36 0.26
C ALA A 179 1.53 -4.87 0.60
N TRP A 180 0.51 -5.69 0.35
CA TRP A 180 -0.86 -5.40 0.76
C TRP A 180 -1.07 -5.68 2.25
N ASP A 181 -0.51 -6.79 2.73
CA ASP A 181 -0.69 -7.23 4.10
C ASP A 181 -0.03 -6.29 5.11
N ILE A 182 1.17 -5.77 4.81
CA ILE A 182 1.88 -4.86 5.72
C ILE A 182 1.16 -3.52 5.92
N LEU A 183 0.33 -3.12 4.94
CA LEU A 183 -0.53 -1.95 5.00
C LEU A 183 -1.92 -2.27 5.58
N ASP A 184 -2.13 -3.48 6.10
CA ASP A 184 -3.40 -4.00 6.61
C ASP A 184 -4.56 -3.86 5.59
N LEU A 185 -4.26 -4.00 4.29
CA LEU A 185 -5.20 -3.92 3.20
C LEU A 185 -5.72 -5.29 2.79
N THR A 186 -6.95 -5.32 2.27
CA THR A 186 -7.51 -6.54 1.69
C THR A 186 -6.72 -6.98 0.46
N ILE A 187 -6.18 -8.20 0.50
CA ILE A 187 -5.39 -8.77 -0.59
C ILE A 187 -6.29 -9.00 -1.82
N PRO A 188 -5.92 -8.48 -3.00
CA PRO A 188 -6.68 -8.66 -4.22
C PRO A 188 -6.89 -10.13 -4.60
N GLN A 189 -8.10 -10.48 -5.06
CA GLN A 189 -8.48 -11.85 -5.39
C GLN A 189 -7.61 -12.48 -6.49
N ASN A 190 -7.07 -11.68 -7.41
CA ASN A 190 -6.13 -12.13 -8.42
C ASN A 190 -4.81 -12.62 -7.81
N LEU A 191 -4.29 -11.97 -6.76
CA LEU A 191 -3.09 -12.40 -6.04
C LEU A 191 -3.35 -13.69 -5.25
N VAL A 192 -4.52 -13.80 -4.60
CA VAL A 192 -4.91 -15.04 -3.91
C VAL A 192 -4.99 -16.20 -4.89
N LYS A 193 -5.59 -16.01 -6.06
CA LYS A 193 -5.65 -17.03 -7.12
C LYS A 193 -4.26 -17.38 -7.66
N LYS A 194 -3.40 -16.37 -7.89
CA LYS A 194 -2.03 -16.56 -8.36
C LYS A 194 -1.22 -17.42 -7.38
N ARG A 195 -1.38 -17.18 -6.07
CA ARG A 195 -0.77 -17.98 -5.00
C ARG A 195 -1.25 -19.43 -5.04
N GLN A 196 -2.57 -19.67 -5.16
CA GLN A 196 -3.17 -21.00 -5.15
C GLN A 196 -2.81 -21.84 -6.38
N MET A 197 -2.77 -21.23 -7.55
CA MET A 197 -2.48 -21.92 -8.82
C MET A 197 -0.97 -22.06 -9.10
N GLY A 198 -0.14 -21.28 -8.42
CA GLY A 198 1.24 -21.03 -8.81
C GLY A 198 1.33 -20.00 -9.94
N THR A 199 2.41 -19.20 -9.93
CA THR A 199 2.59 -18.06 -10.84
C THR A 199 2.49 -18.45 -12.31
N ARG A 200 3.12 -19.57 -12.69
CA ARG A 200 3.15 -20.05 -14.08
C ARG A 200 1.77 -20.48 -14.59
N ALA A 201 1.07 -21.31 -13.83
CA ALA A 201 -0.27 -21.76 -14.20
C ALA A 201 -1.26 -20.60 -14.27
N PHE A 202 -1.13 -19.59 -13.40
CA PHE A 202 -1.94 -18.39 -13.41
C PHE A 202 -1.73 -17.58 -14.69
N LEU A 203 -0.50 -17.34 -15.12
CA LEU A 203 -0.17 -16.63 -16.37
C LEU A 203 -0.69 -17.37 -17.60
N GLU A 204 -0.55 -18.69 -17.65
CA GLU A 204 -1.12 -19.53 -18.71
C GLU A 204 -2.65 -19.42 -18.77
N SER A 205 -3.32 -19.43 -17.62
CA SER A 205 -4.79 -19.28 -17.57
C SER A 205 -5.26 -17.92 -18.09
N GLN A 206 -4.53 -16.85 -17.82
CA GLN A 206 -4.82 -15.52 -18.34
C GLN A 206 -4.59 -15.42 -19.86
N ALA A 207 -3.51 -16.01 -20.35
CA ALA A 207 -3.21 -16.06 -21.77
C ALA A 207 -4.33 -16.78 -22.54
N PHE A 208 -4.81 -17.92 -22.03
CA PHE A 208 -5.95 -18.65 -22.61
C PHE A 208 -7.25 -17.83 -22.61
N ALA A 209 -7.54 -17.13 -21.51
CA ALA A 209 -8.71 -16.26 -21.43
C ALA A 209 -8.66 -15.11 -22.44
N ALA A 210 -7.48 -14.49 -22.62
CA ALA A 210 -7.27 -13.41 -23.58
C ALA A 210 -7.43 -13.87 -25.03
N VAL A 211 -6.97 -15.08 -25.36
CA VAL A 211 -7.16 -15.68 -26.70
C VAL A 211 -8.64 -15.99 -26.95
N LYS A 212 -9.35 -16.53 -25.97
CA LYS A 212 -10.77 -16.87 -26.08
C LYS A 212 -11.65 -15.64 -26.29
N THR A 213 -11.33 -14.51 -25.67
CA THR A 213 -12.05 -13.24 -25.88
C THR A 213 -11.79 -12.66 -27.26
N LYS A 214 -10.56 -12.73 -27.79
CA LYS A 214 -10.23 -12.27 -29.16
C LYS A 214 -10.90 -13.12 -30.22
N THR A 215 -10.90 -14.45 -30.10
CA THR A 215 -11.58 -15.35 -31.03
C THR A 215 -13.10 -15.23 -30.94
N GLY A 216 -13.66 -15.03 -29.74
CA GLY A 216 -15.09 -14.76 -29.55
C GLY A 216 -15.56 -13.45 -30.20
N ALA A 217 -14.72 -12.41 -30.15
CA ALA A 217 -15.01 -11.14 -30.85
C ALA A 217 -14.95 -11.30 -32.38
N LEU A 218 -13.96 -12.03 -32.89
CA LEU A 218 -13.84 -12.33 -34.33
C LEU A 218 -15.01 -13.16 -34.85
N LEU A 219 -15.46 -14.17 -34.12
CA LEU A 219 -16.62 -15.00 -34.48
C LEU A 219 -17.93 -14.21 -34.44
N ARG A 220 -18.11 -13.26 -33.51
CA ARG A 220 -19.27 -12.36 -33.50
C ARG A 220 -19.31 -11.41 -34.68
N SER A 221 -18.14 -10.89 -35.10
CA SER A 221 -18.04 -10.01 -36.27
C SER A 221 -18.23 -10.76 -37.58
N ALA A 222 -17.90 -12.06 -37.64
CA ALA A 222 -18.11 -12.91 -38.80
C ALA A 222 -19.56 -13.45 -38.90
N ALA A 223 -20.31 -13.53 -37.79
CA ALA A 223 -21.68 -14.06 -37.76
C ALA A 223 -22.75 -13.03 -38.14
N PHE A 224 -22.41 -11.72 -38.24
CA PHE A 224 -23.34 -10.67 -38.67
C PHE A 224 -22.72 -9.73 -39.70
N PRO A 225 -22.48 -10.21 -40.95
CA PRO A 225 -22.28 -9.26 -42.06
C PRO A 225 -23.67 -8.93 -42.62
N GLY A 226 -24.20 -7.75 -42.30
CA GLY A 226 -25.30 -7.18 -43.06
C GLY A 226 -26.67 -7.15 -42.37
N LEU A 227 -26.86 -6.25 -41.43
CA LEU A 227 -28.12 -5.56 -41.21
C LEU A 227 -27.84 -4.06 -41.21
N GLY A 228 -27.66 -3.53 -42.40
CA GLY A 228 -27.58 -2.10 -42.68
C GLY A 228 -28.35 -1.87 -43.98
N GLN A 229 -29.65 -1.67 -43.89
CA GLN A 229 -30.46 -0.80 -44.73
C GLN A 229 -31.56 -0.20 -43.88
#